data_8eab6f8aae921435727ce6d1fd158ebf
#
_entry.id   8eab6f8aae921435727ce6d1fd158ebf
#
_cell.length_a   1.000
_cell.length_b   1.000
_cell.length_c   1.000
_cell.angle_alpha   90.00
_cell.angle_beta   90.00
_cell.angle_gamma   90.00
#
_symmetry.space_group_name_H-M   'P 1'
#
loop_
_entity.id
_entity.type
_entity.pdbx_description
1 polymer ?
#
loop_
_entity_poly.entity_id
_entity_poly.type
_entity_poly.pdbx_seq_one_letter_code
_entity_poly.pdbx_strand_id
1 'polypeptide(L)'
;MSKHSTAKIISIIFCALTVAALVVLIVIKSATSGQMKTIDKAYSSFTHGIYKEYRQCFGEKSISEKEFDTLREQYIAEWGEDFTVSAEFVSREKTESGCNVNVKVTVYNEKDHETEQKTLFMTRSKGKWLIINSQQ
;
A
#
# COMPACT_ATOMS: atom_id res chain seq x y z
N MET A 1 -10.81 21.49 -0.81
CA MET A 1 -11.17 20.10 -1.00
C MET A 1 -11.19 19.37 0.32
N SER A 2 -12.38 19.05 0.79
CA SER A 2 -12.59 18.42 2.11
C SER A 2 -11.94 17.05 2.21
N LYS A 3 -11.88 16.31 1.11
CA LYS A 3 -11.27 14.97 1.07
C LYS A 3 -9.79 15.00 1.45
N HIS A 4 -9.03 15.92 0.90
CA HIS A 4 -7.61 16.05 1.21
C HIS A 4 -7.38 16.53 2.64
N SER A 5 -8.24 17.43 3.13
CA SER A 5 -8.13 17.91 4.51
C SER A 5 -8.37 16.80 5.53
N THR A 6 -9.37 15.96 5.28
CA THR A 6 -9.69 14.83 6.16
C THR A 6 -8.55 13.83 6.21
N ALA A 7 -7.97 13.50 5.06
CA ALA A 7 -6.85 12.58 4.98
C ALA A 7 -5.61 13.13 5.69
N LYS A 8 -5.37 14.42 5.62
CA LYS A 8 -4.25 15.06 6.32
C LYS A 8 -4.40 14.97 7.84
N ILE A 9 -5.61 15.12 8.35
CA ILE A 9 -5.88 14.97 9.79
C ILE A 9 -5.62 13.54 10.24
N ILE A 10 -6.10 12.56 9.49
CA ILE A 10 -5.87 11.14 9.76
C ILE A 10 -4.38 10.83 9.73
N SER A 11 -3.66 11.38 8.76
CA SER A 11 -2.23 11.21 8.62
C SER A 11 -1.46 11.73 9.84
N ILE A 12 -1.85 12.88 10.38
CA ILE A 12 -1.20 13.46 11.55
C ILE A 12 -1.38 12.55 12.77
N ILE A 13 -2.59 12.05 13.00
CA ILE A 13 -2.87 11.14 14.10
C ILE A 13 -2.04 9.87 13.97
N PHE A 14 -1.98 9.33 12.77
CA PHE A 14 -1.23 8.12 12.48
C PHE A 14 0.28 8.31 12.68
N CYS A 15 0.83 9.45 12.27
CA CYS A 15 2.25 9.75 12.46
C CYS A 15 2.64 9.80 13.94
N ALA A 16 1.75 10.28 14.81
CA ALA A 16 2.01 10.30 16.25
C ALA A 16 2.19 8.89 16.81
N LEU A 17 1.39 7.92 16.31
CA LEU A 17 1.53 6.52 16.70
C LEU A 17 2.81 5.91 16.15
N THR A 18 3.20 6.29 14.94
CA THR A 18 4.38 5.77 14.26
C THR A 18 5.67 6.14 14.99
N VAL A 19 5.75 7.34 15.55
CA VAL A 19 6.93 7.79 16.30
C VAL A 19 7.22 6.86 17.49
N ALA A 20 6.20 6.42 18.19
CA ALA A 20 6.37 5.51 19.32
C ALA A 20 6.89 4.12 18.90
N ALA A 21 6.67 3.72 17.65
CA ALA A 21 7.02 2.41 17.14
C ALA A 21 8.34 2.39 16.35
N LEU A 22 9.04 3.51 16.22
CA LEU A 22 10.24 3.62 15.39
C LEU A 22 11.34 2.62 15.73
N VAL A 23 11.58 2.38 17.01
CA VAL A 23 12.60 1.44 17.46
C VAL A 23 12.24 0.01 17.06
N VAL A 24 10.97 -0.33 17.15
CA VAL A 24 10.45 -1.65 16.76
C VAL A 24 10.56 -1.85 15.25
N LEU A 25 10.33 -0.80 14.45
CA LEU A 25 10.42 -0.84 13.00
C LEU A 25 11.80 -1.25 12.50
N ILE A 26 12.87 -0.78 13.14
CA ILE A 26 14.24 -1.10 12.72
C ILE A 26 14.50 -2.60 12.82
N VAL A 27 14.03 -3.23 13.88
CA VAL A 27 14.22 -4.66 14.10
C VAL A 27 13.35 -5.51 13.18
N ILE A 28 12.10 -5.12 12.98
CA ILE A 28 11.11 -5.89 12.20
C ILE A 28 11.33 -5.72 10.71
N LYS A 29 11.86 -4.60 10.26
CA LYS A 29 12.02 -4.28 8.83
C LYS A 29 12.77 -5.34 8.05
N SER A 30 13.84 -5.89 8.60
CA SER A 30 14.59 -6.94 7.91
C SER A 30 13.80 -8.25 7.80
N ALA A 31 12.97 -8.56 8.81
CA ALA A 31 12.15 -9.76 8.82
C ALA A 31 10.95 -9.67 7.87
N THR A 32 10.55 -8.46 7.47
CA THR A 32 9.40 -8.23 6.60
C THR A 32 9.80 -7.77 5.20
N SER A 33 11.08 -7.79 4.87
CA SER A 33 11.58 -7.27 3.59
C SER A 33 10.90 -7.93 2.37
N GLY A 34 10.62 -9.24 2.43
CA GLY A 34 9.93 -9.93 1.36
C GLY A 34 8.50 -9.46 1.16
N GLN A 35 7.80 -9.17 2.24
CA GLN A 35 6.43 -8.64 2.21
C GLN A 35 6.41 -7.24 1.60
N MET A 36 7.31 -6.37 2.04
CA MET A 36 7.39 -5.02 1.52
C MET A 36 7.82 -5.00 0.06
N LYS A 37 8.66 -5.93 -0.37
CA LYS A 37 9.04 -6.06 -1.77
C LYS A 37 7.81 -6.28 -2.65
N THR A 38 6.90 -7.14 -2.23
CA THR A 38 5.64 -7.39 -2.95
C THR A 38 4.74 -6.15 -2.92
N ILE A 39 4.60 -5.53 -1.76
CA ILE A 39 3.75 -4.35 -1.60
C ILE A 39 4.27 -3.19 -2.44
N ASP A 40 5.57 -2.92 -2.39
CA ASP A 40 6.18 -1.86 -3.17
C ASP A 40 6.01 -2.10 -4.66
N LYS A 41 6.16 -3.35 -5.11
CA LYS A 41 5.94 -3.71 -6.51
C LYS A 41 4.50 -3.45 -6.93
N ALA A 42 3.52 -3.78 -6.07
CA ALA A 42 2.10 -3.57 -6.37
C ALA A 42 1.81 -2.07 -6.57
N TYR A 43 2.25 -1.23 -5.65
CA TYR A 43 1.98 0.20 -5.75
C TYR A 43 2.78 0.86 -6.88
N SER A 44 4.01 0.44 -7.10
CA SER A 44 4.82 0.94 -8.21
C SER A 44 4.21 0.55 -9.56
N SER A 45 3.75 -0.69 -9.69
CA SER A 45 3.10 -1.15 -10.91
C SER A 45 1.80 -0.39 -11.18
N PHE A 46 1.04 -0.10 -10.13
CA PHE A 46 -0.16 0.71 -10.25
C PHE A 46 0.18 2.13 -10.70
N THR A 47 1.19 2.73 -10.11
CA THR A 47 1.65 4.08 -10.47
C THR A 47 2.03 4.16 -11.95
N HIS A 48 2.72 3.15 -12.46
CA HIS A 48 3.23 3.14 -13.83
C HIS A 48 2.29 2.49 -14.84
N GLY A 49 1.16 1.93 -14.38
CA GLY A 49 0.18 1.35 -15.27
C GLY A 49 0.58 -0.01 -15.85
N ILE A 50 1.35 -0.80 -15.12
CA ILE A 50 1.82 -2.10 -15.58
C ILE A 50 0.98 -3.20 -14.92
N TYR A 51 -0.17 -3.51 -15.52
CA TYR A 51 -1.11 -4.45 -14.94
C TYR A 51 -0.52 -5.85 -14.72
N LYS A 52 0.30 -6.33 -15.65
CA LYS A 52 0.92 -7.65 -15.54
C LYS A 52 1.73 -7.80 -14.25
N GLU A 53 2.52 -6.81 -13.92
CA GLU A 53 3.33 -6.82 -12.70
C GLU A 53 2.47 -6.62 -11.44
N TYR A 54 1.47 -5.76 -11.54
CA TYR A 54 0.51 -5.54 -10.46
C TYR A 54 -0.18 -6.85 -10.07
N ARG A 55 -0.70 -7.57 -11.07
CA ARG A 55 -1.40 -8.83 -10.85
C ARG A 55 -0.53 -9.89 -10.19
N GLN A 56 0.76 -9.91 -10.49
CA GLN A 56 1.69 -10.88 -9.92
C GLN A 56 1.86 -10.73 -8.40
N CYS A 57 1.51 -9.59 -7.86
CA CYS A 57 1.61 -9.33 -6.42
C CYS A 57 0.42 -9.87 -5.62
N PHE A 58 -0.64 -10.30 -6.29
CA PHE A 58 -1.89 -10.70 -5.66
C PHE A 58 -2.15 -12.19 -5.81
N GLY A 59 -2.93 -12.74 -4.87
CA GLY A 59 -3.46 -14.09 -4.99
C GLY A 59 -4.59 -14.15 -6.01
N GLU A 60 -5.48 -15.14 -5.87
CA GLU A 60 -6.48 -15.43 -6.88
C GLU A 60 -7.50 -14.32 -7.16
N LYS A 61 -7.72 -13.42 -6.22
CA LYS A 61 -8.75 -12.38 -6.32
C LYS A 61 -8.17 -11.00 -6.61
N SER A 62 -7.37 -10.90 -7.65
CA SER A 62 -6.93 -9.61 -8.15
C SER A 62 -8.03 -8.95 -8.98
N ILE A 63 -8.02 -7.62 -9.04
CA ILE A 63 -8.93 -6.91 -9.92
C ILE A 63 -8.56 -7.21 -11.39
N SER A 64 -9.54 -7.09 -12.28
CA SER A 64 -9.31 -7.27 -13.71
C SER A 64 -8.50 -6.11 -14.28
N GLU A 65 -7.97 -6.29 -15.48
CA GLU A 65 -7.25 -5.22 -16.17
C GLU A 65 -8.14 -4.00 -16.40
N LYS A 66 -9.39 -4.24 -16.75
CA LYS A 66 -10.36 -3.16 -16.95
C LYS A 66 -10.59 -2.36 -15.66
N GLU A 67 -10.76 -3.05 -14.55
CA GLU A 67 -10.93 -2.40 -13.24
C GLU A 67 -9.68 -1.64 -12.84
N PHE A 68 -8.50 -2.20 -13.12
CA PHE A 68 -7.22 -1.56 -12.88
C PHE A 68 -7.11 -0.25 -13.66
N ASP A 69 -7.44 -0.28 -14.96
CA ASP A 69 -7.38 0.90 -15.80
C ASP A 69 -8.38 1.96 -15.35
N THR A 70 -9.59 1.55 -14.99
CA THR A 70 -10.62 2.47 -14.47
C THR A 70 -10.15 3.15 -13.18
N LEU A 71 -9.54 2.40 -12.30
CA LEU A 71 -9.02 2.94 -11.03
C LEU A 71 -7.89 3.94 -11.29
N ARG A 72 -6.99 3.63 -12.21
CA ARG A 72 -5.92 4.55 -12.59
C ARG A 72 -6.47 5.84 -13.20
N GLU A 73 -7.49 5.74 -14.05
CA GLU A 73 -8.14 6.91 -14.62
C GLU A 73 -8.72 7.83 -13.55
N GLN A 74 -9.29 7.24 -12.49
CA GLN A 74 -9.79 8.02 -11.35
C GLN A 74 -8.66 8.75 -10.63
N TYR A 75 -7.51 8.11 -10.46
CA TYR A 75 -6.35 8.74 -9.84
C TYR A 75 -5.79 9.85 -10.72
N ILE A 76 -5.72 9.62 -12.02
CA ILE A 76 -5.26 10.64 -12.98
C ILE A 76 -6.20 11.85 -12.95
N ALA A 77 -7.51 11.62 -12.91
CA ALA A 77 -8.49 12.70 -12.86
C ALA A 77 -8.36 13.54 -11.59
N GLU A 78 -8.03 12.93 -10.47
CA GLU A 78 -7.93 13.62 -9.19
C GLU A 78 -6.54 14.21 -8.94
N TRP A 79 -5.48 13.51 -9.34
CA TRP A 79 -4.11 13.84 -8.97
C TRP A 79 -3.23 14.30 -10.13
N GLY A 80 -3.64 14.06 -11.38
CA GLY A 80 -2.84 14.30 -12.56
C GLY A 80 -2.08 13.07 -13.02
N GLU A 81 -1.54 13.14 -14.23
CA GLU A 81 -0.83 12.01 -14.83
C GLU A 81 0.47 11.66 -14.11
N ASP A 82 1.03 12.61 -13.38
CA ASP A 82 2.26 12.44 -12.62
C ASP A 82 2.03 11.93 -11.20
N PHE A 83 0.84 11.42 -10.90
CA PHE A 83 0.58 10.88 -9.57
C PHE A 83 1.51 9.71 -9.24
N THR A 84 1.86 9.61 -7.97
CA THR A 84 2.65 8.49 -7.45
C THR A 84 1.96 7.93 -6.22
N VAL A 85 1.93 6.63 -6.11
CA VAL A 85 1.43 5.94 -4.92
C VAL A 85 2.57 5.13 -4.33
N SER A 86 2.82 5.31 -3.06
CA SER A 86 3.88 4.58 -2.36
C SER A 86 3.37 4.07 -1.03
N ALA A 87 4.04 3.06 -0.50
CA ALA A 87 3.69 2.46 0.78
C ALA A 87 4.90 2.40 1.69
N GLU A 88 4.66 2.63 2.97
CA GLU A 88 5.69 2.57 4.01
C GLU A 88 5.24 1.57 5.06
N PHE A 89 6.15 0.69 5.46
CA PHE A 89 5.86 -0.33 6.47
C PHE A 89 5.65 0.33 7.84
N VAL A 90 4.62 -0.10 8.55
CA VAL A 90 4.34 0.36 9.91
C VAL A 90 4.50 -0.78 10.91
N SER A 91 3.78 -1.87 10.72
CA SER A 91 3.81 -3.01 11.61
C SER A 91 3.26 -4.23 10.91
N ARG A 92 3.41 -5.37 11.56
CA ARG A 92 2.78 -6.60 11.09
C ARG A 92 2.24 -7.40 12.26
N GLU A 93 1.25 -8.21 11.97
CA GLU A 93 0.68 -9.14 12.93
C GLU A 93 0.55 -10.51 12.27
N LYS A 94 1.24 -11.49 12.83
CA LYS A 94 1.22 -12.85 12.32
C LYS A 94 -0.10 -13.52 12.69
N THR A 95 -0.71 -14.21 11.72
CA THR A 95 -1.94 -14.96 11.93
C THR A 95 -1.70 -16.45 11.62
N GLU A 96 -2.71 -17.29 11.84
CA GLU A 96 -2.59 -18.72 11.56
C GLU A 96 -2.33 -19.01 10.08
N SER A 97 -2.94 -18.25 9.19
CA SER A 97 -2.88 -18.50 7.75
C SER A 97 -1.99 -17.54 6.98
N GLY A 98 -1.44 -16.52 7.63
CA GLY A 98 -0.64 -15.54 6.94
C GLY A 98 -0.20 -14.42 7.85
N CYS A 99 -0.27 -13.20 7.34
CA CYS A 99 0.21 -12.03 8.04
C CYS A 99 -0.60 -10.79 7.65
N ASN A 100 -1.02 -10.02 8.64
CA ASN A 100 -1.58 -8.70 8.39
C ASN A 100 -0.43 -7.69 8.43
N VAL A 101 -0.23 -6.99 7.33
CA VAL A 101 0.82 -5.97 7.21
C VAL A 101 0.16 -4.61 7.19
N ASN A 102 0.50 -3.79 8.17
CA ASN A 102 0.00 -2.42 8.24
C ASN A 102 0.98 -1.50 7.54
N VAL A 103 0.46 -0.73 6.60
CA VAL A 103 1.26 0.20 5.82
C VAL A 103 0.62 1.58 5.81
N LYS A 104 1.45 2.56 5.62
CA LYS A 104 1.03 3.94 5.38
C LYS A 104 1.14 4.19 3.88
N VAL A 105 0.01 4.36 3.22
CA VAL A 105 -0.04 4.57 1.78
C VAL A 105 -0.19 6.06 1.51
N THR A 106 0.68 6.59 0.68
CA THR A 106 0.66 8.00 0.29
C THR A 106 0.47 8.10 -1.22
N VAL A 107 -0.52 8.87 -1.63
CA VAL A 107 -0.64 9.30 -3.02
C VAL A 107 -0.20 10.76 -3.07
N TYR A 108 0.60 11.12 -4.05
CA TYR A 108 1.12 12.48 -4.15
C TYR A 108 1.41 12.87 -5.59
N ASN A 109 1.50 14.17 -5.78
CA ASN A 109 1.98 14.80 -7.00
C ASN A 109 2.86 15.99 -6.60
N GLU A 110 3.20 16.86 -7.55
CA GLU A 110 4.05 18.02 -7.26
C GLU A 110 3.44 19.03 -6.28
N LYS A 111 2.12 19.01 -6.14
CA LYS A 111 1.39 20.07 -5.41
C LYS A 111 0.80 19.61 -4.08
N ASP A 112 0.47 18.34 -3.96
CA ASP A 112 -0.28 17.87 -2.81
C ASP A 112 0.03 16.40 -2.51
N HIS A 113 -0.40 15.95 -1.35
CA HIS A 113 -0.29 14.56 -0.96
C HIS A 113 -1.43 14.19 -0.01
N GLU A 114 -1.74 12.92 0.01
CA GLU A 114 -2.76 12.35 0.89
C GLU A 114 -2.26 11.01 1.39
N THR A 115 -2.37 10.78 2.69
CA THR A 115 -1.85 9.58 3.33
C THR A 115 -2.95 8.90 4.11
N GLU A 116 -3.02 7.57 4.02
CA GLU A 116 -3.92 6.77 4.84
C GLU A 116 -3.27 5.46 5.26
N GLN A 117 -3.73 4.91 6.37
CA GLN A 117 -3.28 3.60 6.83
C GLN A 117 -4.12 2.52 6.18
N LYS A 118 -3.44 1.45 5.75
CA LYS A 118 -4.10 0.25 5.21
C LYS A 118 -3.53 -0.99 5.85
N THR A 119 -4.37 -2.01 5.99
CA THR A 119 -3.94 -3.33 6.41
C THR A 119 -4.10 -4.28 5.23
N LEU A 120 -3.00 -4.92 4.85
CA LEU A 120 -2.98 -5.88 3.75
C LEU A 120 -2.78 -7.28 4.33
N PHE A 121 -3.70 -8.18 4.04
CA PHE A 121 -3.52 -9.56 4.43
C PHE A 121 -2.68 -10.28 3.37
N MET A 122 -1.60 -10.91 3.82
CA MET A 122 -0.65 -11.56 2.92
C MET A 122 -0.45 -13.01 3.32
N THR A 123 -0.26 -13.86 2.32
CA THR A 123 0.11 -15.25 2.52
C THR A 123 1.36 -15.58 1.73
N ARG A 124 2.06 -16.60 2.16
CA ARG A 124 3.25 -17.08 1.46
C ARG A 124 2.89 -18.31 0.63
N SER A 125 3.19 -18.26 -0.64
CA SER A 125 2.94 -19.37 -1.57
C SER A 125 4.19 -19.59 -2.41
N LYS A 126 4.73 -20.81 -2.39
CA LYS A 126 5.93 -21.18 -3.15
C LYS A 126 7.11 -20.22 -2.89
N GLY A 127 7.29 -19.85 -1.63
CA GLY A 127 8.36 -18.93 -1.25
C GLY A 127 8.12 -17.45 -1.56
N LYS A 128 6.95 -17.11 -2.04
CA LYS A 128 6.58 -15.76 -2.46
C LYS A 128 5.44 -15.21 -1.62
N TRP A 129 5.57 -13.98 -1.17
CA TRP A 129 4.48 -13.29 -0.48
C TRP A 129 3.50 -12.72 -1.48
N LEU A 130 2.21 -12.95 -1.25
CA LEU A 130 1.13 -12.45 -2.10
C LEU A 130 0.12 -11.70 -1.25
N ILE A 131 -0.41 -10.62 -1.81
CA ILE A 131 -1.51 -9.86 -1.19
C ILE A 131 -2.81 -10.61 -1.51
N ILE A 132 -3.54 -10.99 -0.48
CA ILE A 132 -4.80 -11.73 -0.66
C ILE A 132 -5.98 -10.81 -0.57
N ASN A 133 -5.94 -9.84 0.34
CA ASN A 133 -7.04 -8.91 0.50
C ASN A 133 -6.51 -7.58 1.01
N SER A 134 -7.05 -6.50 0.48
CA SER A 134 -6.78 -5.15 0.94
C SER A 134 -7.97 -4.68 1.75
N GLN A 135 -7.78 -4.50 3.03
CA GLN A 135 -8.80 -3.92 3.89
C GLN A 135 -8.92 -2.43 3.58
N GLN A 136 -10.08 -2.02 3.19
CA GLN A 136 -10.34 -0.62 2.87
C GLN A 136 -11.06 0.10 3.99
#